data_3272725f326b4e9b3bb3be80ab689c3c
#
_entry.id   3272725f326b4e9b3bb3be80ab689c3c
#
_cell.length_a   1.000
_cell.length_b   1.000
_cell.length_c   1.000
_cell.angle_alpha   90.00
_cell.angle_beta   90.00
_cell.angle_gamma   90.00
#
_symmetry.space_group_name_H-M   'P 1'
#
loop_
_entity.id
_entity.type
_entity.pdbx_description
1 polymer ?
#
loop_
_entity_poly.entity_id
_entity_poly.type
_entity_poly.pdbx_seq_one_letter_code
_entity_poly.pdbx_strand_id
1 'polypeptide(L)'
;MICFVLMFLWLQVLKDKPLPLPAEDAVQFLSPEQVNISAQRPAEIDLHFRVADGFHINSHHPSEKSLIGARLAVIEPPGLHVTAVDFPPGTEYALQVAPQEKLSVYTGEFVLHAHITAQKGEHVLQGGLHYQACDASSCLPPHTIPVSVNVVAQ
;
A
#
# COMPACT_ATOMS: atom_id res chain seq x y z
N MET A 1 -66.22 -20.90 15.28
CA MET A 1 -65.05 -21.68 14.80
C MET A 1 -64.15 -20.73 14.06
N ILE A 2 -63.19 -20.14 14.79
CA ILE A 2 -62.31 -19.05 14.30
C ILE A 2 -60.97 -19.70 13.90
N CYS A 3 -60.71 -19.68 12.60
CA CYS A 3 -59.47 -20.21 12.03
C CYS A 3 -58.38 -19.16 12.13
N PHE A 4 -57.44 -19.33 13.05
CA PHE A 4 -56.25 -18.51 13.15
C PHE A 4 -55.25 -18.95 12.10
N VAL A 5 -55.07 -18.14 11.05
CA VAL A 5 -53.98 -18.31 10.08
C VAL A 5 -52.74 -17.63 10.68
N LEU A 6 -51.83 -18.43 11.19
CA LEU A 6 -50.49 -18.00 11.58
C LEU A 6 -49.66 -17.73 10.32
N MET A 7 -49.58 -16.47 9.99
CA MET A 7 -48.69 -15.95 8.95
C MET A 7 -47.26 -15.90 9.50
N PHE A 8 -46.48 -16.96 9.21
CA PHE A 8 -45.02 -16.96 9.51
C PHE A 8 -44.35 -15.98 8.57
N LEU A 9 -44.02 -14.79 9.11
CA LEU A 9 -43.17 -13.83 8.47
C LEU A 9 -41.74 -14.38 8.50
N TRP A 10 -41.29 -14.93 7.39
CA TRP A 10 -39.88 -15.24 7.18
C TRP A 10 -39.11 -13.92 7.01
N LEU A 11 -38.49 -13.44 8.10
CA LEU A 11 -37.50 -12.41 8.03
C LEU A 11 -36.27 -13.00 7.35
N GLN A 12 -36.13 -12.79 6.05
CA GLN A 12 -34.91 -13.05 5.33
C GLN A 12 -33.93 -12.00 5.79
N VAL A 13 -33.04 -12.38 6.71
CA VAL A 13 -31.83 -11.63 7.01
C VAL A 13 -30.99 -11.64 5.74
N LEU A 14 -31.08 -10.58 4.95
CA LEU A 14 -30.13 -10.28 3.90
C LEU A 14 -28.77 -10.19 4.60
N LYS A 15 -27.94 -11.20 4.42
CA LYS A 15 -26.51 -11.12 4.75
C LYS A 15 -25.95 -10.06 3.83
N ASP A 16 -25.87 -8.84 4.30
CA ASP A 16 -25.19 -7.77 3.62
C ASP A 16 -23.74 -8.24 3.42
N LYS A 17 -23.42 -8.61 2.18
CA LYS A 17 -22.04 -8.86 1.79
C LYS A 17 -21.30 -7.53 2.02
N PRO A 18 -20.23 -7.49 2.83
CA PRO A 18 -19.52 -6.25 3.04
C PRO A 18 -19.12 -5.67 1.68
N LEU A 19 -19.41 -4.38 1.51
CA LEU A 19 -18.97 -3.64 0.31
C LEU A 19 -17.45 -3.80 0.16
N PRO A 20 -16.96 -4.02 -1.07
CA PRO A 20 -15.52 -4.08 -1.30
C PRO A 20 -14.88 -2.76 -0.85
N LEU A 21 -13.73 -2.85 -0.19
CA LEU A 21 -12.94 -1.67 0.19
C LEU A 21 -12.63 -0.83 -1.06
N PRO A 22 -12.74 0.50 -0.97
CA PRO A 22 -12.23 1.38 -2.01
C PRO A 22 -10.74 1.15 -2.24
N ALA A 23 -10.26 1.34 -3.47
CA ALA A 23 -8.85 1.15 -3.82
C ALA A 23 -7.90 2.02 -2.96
N GLU A 24 -8.37 3.18 -2.54
CA GLU A 24 -7.67 4.14 -1.67
C GLU A 24 -7.44 3.63 -0.24
N ASP A 25 -8.28 2.70 0.24
CA ASP A 25 -8.17 2.13 1.58
C ASP A 25 -7.36 0.82 1.61
N ALA A 26 -6.99 0.29 0.44
CA ALA A 26 -6.28 -0.98 0.35
C ALA A 26 -4.83 -0.90 0.84
N VAL A 27 -4.21 0.28 0.80
CA VAL A 27 -2.86 0.50 1.34
C VAL A 27 -2.83 1.80 2.15
N GLN A 28 -2.17 1.77 3.30
CA GLN A 28 -1.98 2.91 4.19
C GLN A 28 -0.49 3.25 4.30
N PHE A 29 -0.18 4.55 4.35
CA PHE A 29 1.15 5.06 4.68
C PHE A 29 1.21 5.34 6.18
N LEU A 30 2.19 4.77 6.88
CA LEU A 30 2.28 4.75 8.35
C LEU A 30 3.56 5.41 8.89
N SER A 31 4.38 6.02 8.03
CA SER A 31 5.65 6.61 8.46
C SER A 31 5.46 7.80 9.39
N PRO A 32 6.45 8.10 10.24
CA PRO A 32 6.42 9.26 11.09
C PRO A 32 6.32 10.56 10.27
N GLU A 33 5.62 11.54 10.83
CA GLU A 33 5.45 12.85 10.18
C GLU A 33 6.77 13.60 10.02
N GLN A 34 7.77 13.32 10.89
CA GLN A 34 9.07 13.99 10.88
C GLN A 34 10.22 13.03 11.17
N VAL A 35 11.33 13.22 10.46
CA VAL A 35 12.62 12.57 10.71
C VAL A 35 13.72 13.60 10.83
N ASN A 36 14.72 13.33 11.70
CA ASN A 36 15.89 14.19 11.88
C ASN A 36 17.12 13.47 11.31
N ILE A 37 17.90 14.17 10.50
CA ILE A 37 19.12 13.65 9.88
C ILE A 37 20.30 14.61 10.04
N SER A 38 21.52 14.12 9.81
CA SER A 38 22.69 14.98 9.71
C SER A 38 22.75 15.65 8.34
N ALA A 39 22.87 16.99 8.32
CA ALA A 39 22.98 17.74 7.08
C ALA A 39 24.20 17.32 6.26
N GLN A 40 24.05 17.29 4.93
CA GLN A 40 25.09 16.98 3.94
C GLN A 40 25.71 15.58 4.09
N ARG A 41 25.09 14.69 4.83
CA ARG A 41 25.49 13.29 4.97
C ARG A 41 24.42 12.37 4.38
N PRO A 42 24.81 11.24 3.78
CA PRO A 42 23.85 10.19 3.41
C PRO A 42 23.07 9.74 4.64
N ALA A 43 21.76 9.64 4.48
CA ALA A 43 20.84 9.13 5.48
C ALA A 43 19.81 8.22 4.81
N GLU A 44 19.19 7.36 5.60
CA GLU A 44 18.12 6.48 5.19
C GLU A 44 16.84 6.85 5.95
N ILE A 45 15.73 6.87 5.25
CA ILE A 45 14.39 7.07 5.80
C ILE A 45 13.55 5.84 5.50
N ASP A 46 12.97 5.27 6.55
CA ASP A 46 12.04 4.16 6.44
C ASP A 46 10.64 4.67 6.14
N LEU A 47 10.10 4.26 4.99
CA LEU A 47 8.75 4.56 4.57
C LEU A 47 7.88 3.30 4.80
N HIS A 48 7.08 3.33 5.85
CA HIS A 48 6.25 2.20 6.27
C HIS A 48 4.89 2.23 5.59
N PHE A 49 4.48 1.08 5.10
CA PHE A 49 3.18 0.87 4.47
C PHE A 49 2.49 -0.35 5.04
N ARG A 50 1.17 -0.35 5.02
CA ARG A 50 0.35 -1.51 5.37
C ARG A 50 -0.68 -1.79 4.29
N VAL A 51 -0.69 -3.01 3.81
CA VAL A 51 -1.76 -3.55 2.95
C VAL A 51 -2.89 -4.05 3.84
N ALA A 52 -4.12 -3.71 3.53
CA ALA A 52 -5.30 -4.14 4.27
C ALA A 52 -5.45 -5.67 4.26
N ASP A 53 -6.02 -6.22 5.32
CA ASP A 53 -6.25 -7.65 5.45
C ASP A 53 -7.10 -8.19 4.29
N GLY A 54 -6.71 -9.35 3.76
CA GLY A 54 -7.37 -9.97 2.62
C GLY A 54 -6.94 -9.43 1.26
N PHE A 55 -6.12 -8.37 1.24
CA PHE A 55 -5.54 -7.82 0.01
C PHE A 55 -4.05 -8.15 -0.11
N HIS A 56 -3.57 -8.09 -1.33
CA HIS A 56 -2.17 -8.04 -1.68
C HIS A 56 -1.96 -6.99 -2.78
N ILE A 57 -0.75 -6.47 -2.90
CA ILE A 57 -0.33 -5.66 -4.04
C ILE A 57 0.85 -6.35 -4.72
N ASN A 58 0.98 -6.19 -6.04
CA ASN A 58 2.16 -6.72 -6.73
C ASN A 58 3.42 -6.04 -6.18
N SER A 59 4.49 -6.81 -6.01
CA SER A 59 5.78 -6.28 -5.58
C SER A 59 6.36 -5.32 -6.63
N HIS A 60 7.46 -4.64 -6.30
CA HIS A 60 8.19 -3.79 -7.26
C HIS A 60 8.66 -4.56 -8.50
N HIS A 61 8.98 -5.84 -8.32
CA HIS A 61 9.34 -6.78 -9.39
C HIS A 61 8.28 -7.88 -9.48
N PRO A 62 7.13 -7.62 -10.12
CA PRO A 62 6.08 -8.63 -10.25
C PRO A 62 6.57 -9.81 -11.10
N SER A 63 5.96 -10.98 -10.88
CA SER A 63 6.31 -12.21 -11.61
C SER A 63 6.07 -12.13 -13.10
N GLU A 64 5.15 -11.26 -13.54
CA GLU A 64 4.81 -11.05 -14.95
C GLU A 64 4.81 -9.56 -15.32
N LYS A 65 5.26 -9.24 -16.55
CA LYS A 65 5.36 -7.87 -17.05
C LYS A 65 4.00 -7.19 -17.26
N SER A 66 2.94 -7.96 -17.39
CA SER A 66 1.55 -7.46 -17.54
C SER A 66 0.97 -6.95 -16.23
N LEU A 67 1.55 -7.31 -15.08
CA LEU A 67 1.09 -6.89 -13.77
C LEU A 67 1.60 -5.49 -13.43
N ILE A 68 0.77 -4.73 -12.73
CA ILE A 68 1.12 -3.39 -12.23
C ILE A 68 1.91 -3.54 -10.93
N GLY A 69 3.23 -3.41 -11.00
CA GLY A 69 4.10 -3.46 -9.83
C GLY A 69 4.05 -2.17 -9.00
N ALA A 70 4.32 -2.30 -7.70
CA ALA A 70 4.45 -1.16 -6.79
C ALA A 70 5.60 -0.24 -7.22
N ARG A 71 5.34 1.08 -7.28
CA ARG A 71 6.32 2.10 -7.67
C ARG A 71 6.17 3.33 -6.79
N LEU A 72 7.28 3.83 -6.27
CA LEU A 72 7.31 5.11 -5.56
C LEU A 72 7.82 6.19 -6.52
N ALA A 73 7.02 7.22 -6.73
CA ALA A 73 7.45 8.47 -7.35
C ALA A 73 7.71 9.49 -6.25
N VAL A 74 8.84 10.19 -6.29
CA VAL A 74 9.20 11.22 -5.32
C VAL A 74 9.35 12.58 -6.02
N ILE A 75 8.98 13.63 -5.29
CA ILE A 75 9.18 15.02 -5.68
C ILE A 75 10.26 15.59 -4.76
N GLU A 76 11.42 15.86 -5.32
CA GLU A 76 12.55 16.41 -4.57
C GLU A 76 12.36 17.91 -4.37
N PRO A 77 12.28 18.39 -3.11
CA PRO A 77 12.32 19.82 -2.84
C PRO A 77 13.76 20.36 -3.01
N PRO A 78 13.93 21.66 -3.20
CA PRO A 78 15.27 22.27 -3.23
C PRO A 78 16.10 21.90 -2.00
N GLY A 79 17.33 21.43 -2.22
CA GLY A 79 18.25 21.07 -1.16
C GLY A 79 18.07 19.69 -0.52
N LEU A 80 17.13 18.87 -1.00
CA LEU A 80 17.01 17.47 -0.65
C LEU A 80 17.07 16.62 -1.93
N HIS A 81 17.87 15.56 -1.90
CA HIS A 81 18.02 14.63 -3.02
C HIS A 81 17.76 13.19 -2.57
N VAL A 82 17.00 12.45 -3.35
CA VAL A 82 16.78 11.00 -3.16
C VAL A 82 17.69 10.25 -4.12
N THR A 83 18.69 9.56 -3.60
CA THR A 83 19.69 8.85 -4.41
C THR A 83 19.25 7.46 -4.83
N ALA A 84 18.43 6.80 -4.02
CA ALA A 84 17.87 5.49 -4.30
C ALA A 84 16.64 5.23 -3.42
N VAL A 85 15.81 4.30 -3.84
CA VAL A 85 14.73 3.72 -3.02
C VAL A 85 14.82 2.21 -3.15
N ASP A 86 15.08 1.54 -2.02
CA ASP A 86 15.12 0.09 -1.96
C ASP A 86 13.76 -0.48 -1.58
N PHE A 87 13.30 -1.40 -2.40
CA PHE A 87 12.07 -2.15 -2.18
C PHE A 87 12.43 -3.52 -1.57
N PRO A 88 11.64 -4.02 -0.60
CA PRO A 88 11.86 -5.37 -0.09
C PRO A 88 11.57 -6.40 -1.18
N PRO A 89 12.14 -7.61 -1.07
CA PRO A 89 11.74 -8.72 -1.93
C PRO A 89 10.25 -9.00 -1.74
N GLY A 90 9.54 -9.31 -2.83
CA GLY A 90 8.16 -9.77 -2.75
C GLY A 90 8.08 -11.16 -2.13
N THR A 91 6.96 -11.45 -1.49
CA THR A 91 6.63 -12.79 -1.02
C THR A 91 5.87 -13.56 -2.10
N GLU A 92 6.07 -14.87 -2.14
CA GLU A 92 5.36 -15.74 -3.07
C GLU A 92 3.90 -15.91 -2.62
N TYR A 93 2.97 -15.67 -3.53
CA TYR A 93 1.53 -15.79 -3.33
C TYR A 93 0.93 -16.68 -4.41
N ALA A 94 0.32 -17.79 -4.02
CA ALA A 94 -0.38 -18.69 -4.94
C ALA A 94 -1.86 -18.28 -5.08
N LEU A 95 -2.31 -18.08 -6.31
CA LEU A 95 -3.73 -17.82 -6.57
C LEU A 95 -4.58 -19.06 -6.25
N GLN A 96 -5.69 -18.89 -5.51
CA GLN A 96 -6.57 -20.01 -5.17
C GLN A 96 -7.20 -20.67 -6.41
N VAL A 97 -7.48 -19.86 -7.43
CA VAL A 97 -8.09 -20.32 -8.71
C VAL A 97 -7.05 -20.92 -9.67
N ALA A 98 -5.76 -20.62 -9.49
CA ALA A 98 -4.65 -21.10 -10.31
C ALA A 98 -3.41 -21.34 -9.41
N PRO A 99 -3.38 -22.40 -8.58
CA PRO A 99 -2.32 -22.60 -7.59
C PRO A 99 -0.92 -22.80 -8.19
N GLN A 100 -0.83 -23.08 -9.49
CA GLN A 100 0.43 -23.19 -10.22
C GLN A 100 1.05 -21.83 -10.54
N GLU A 101 0.22 -20.78 -10.56
CA GLU A 101 0.68 -19.42 -10.81
C GLU A 101 1.07 -18.76 -9.50
N LYS A 102 2.35 -18.38 -9.42
CA LYS A 102 2.93 -17.76 -8.24
C LYS A 102 3.20 -16.31 -8.54
N LEU A 103 2.56 -15.43 -7.75
CA LEU A 103 2.79 -14.00 -7.82
C LEU A 103 3.86 -13.58 -6.82
N SER A 104 4.58 -12.51 -7.15
CA SER A 104 5.46 -11.80 -6.22
C SER A 104 4.72 -10.57 -5.69
N VAL A 105 4.39 -10.57 -4.39
CA VAL A 105 3.48 -9.57 -3.79
C VAL A 105 3.99 -9.01 -2.47
N TYR A 106 3.39 -7.91 -2.04
CA TYR A 106 3.43 -7.43 -0.66
C TYR A 106 2.07 -7.63 0.00
N THR A 107 2.09 -8.09 1.25
CA THR A 107 0.93 -8.25 2.14
C THR A 107 1.30 -7.72 3.53
N GLY A 108 0.30 -7.29 4.31
CA GLY A 108 0.55 -6.76 5.64
C GLY A 108 1.49 -5.55 5.61
N GLU A 109 2.43 -5.47 6.55
CA GLU A 109 3.37 -4.35 6.61
C GLU A 109 4.61 -4.61 5.74
N PHE A 110 5.05 -3.56 5.04
CA PHE A 110 6.31 -3.54 4.31
C PHE A 110 6.96 -2.16 4.40
N VAL A 111 8.28 -2.11 4.20
CA VAL A 111 9.08 -0.90 4.35
C VAL A 111 9.86 -0.66 3.07
N LEU A 112 9.85 0.58 2.59
CA LEU A 112 10.77 1.06 1.57
C LEU A 112 11.86 1.90 2.25
N HIS A 113 13.13 1.68 1.87
CA HIS A 113 14.26 2.45 2.37
C HIS A 113 14.64 3.52 1.36
N ALA A 114 14.36 4.79 1.70
CA ALA A 114 14.72 5.93 0.86
C ALA A 114 16.08 6.48 1.29
N HIS A 115 17.08 6.39 0.41
CA HIS A 115 18.41 6.95 0.63
C HIS A 115 18.42 8.41 0.18
N ILE A 116 18.73 9.31 1.09
CA ILE A 116 18.66 10.74 0.86
C ILE A 116 19.93 11.47 1.30
N THR A 117 20.11 12.67 0.76
CA THR A 117 21.00 13.69 1.28
C THR A 117 20.25 15.02 1.34
N ALA A 118 20.46 15.84 2.38
CA ALA A 118 19.82 17.14 2.48
C ALA A 118 20.80 18.22 2.97
N GLN A 119 20.61 19.43 2.47
CA GLN A 119 21.24 20.63 3.01
C GLN A 119 20.65 20.93 4.39
N LYS A 120 21.37 21.68 5.23
CA LYS A 120 20.86 22.13 6.52
C LYS A 120 19.55 22.89 6.36
N GLY A 121 18.54 22.51 7.15
CA GLY A 121 17.22 23.14 7.12
C GLY A 121 16.08 22.12 7.21
N GLU A 122 14.89 22.62 6.97
CA GLU A 122 13.65 21.83 6.93
C GLU A 122 13.24 21.60 5.48
N HIS A 123 12.93 20.35 5.15
CA HIS A 123 12.50 19.93 3.82
C HIS A 123 11.26 19.03 3.95
N VAL A 124 10.40 19.06 2.95
CA VAL A 124 9.26 18.12 2.88
C VAL A 124 9.50 17.18 1.70
N LEU A 125 9.82 15.93 1.99
CA LEU A 125 9.85 14.88 0.99
C LEU A 125 8.40 14.49 0.67
N GLN A 126 7.99 14.72 -0.57
CA GLN A 126 6.66 14.36 -1.07
C GLN A 126 6.77 13.32 -2.16
N GLY A 127 5.71 12.54 -2.32
CA GLY A 127 5.66 11.54 -3.36
C GLY A 127 4.34 10.80 -3.38
N GLY A 128 4.33 9.67 -4.09
CA GLY A 128 3.17 8.79 -4.15
C GLY A 128 3.58 7.36 -4.44
N LEU A 129 3.01 6.42 -3.70
CA LEU A 129 3.12 5.00 -3.99
C LEU A 129 2.01 4.60 -4.93
N HIS A 130 2.36 4.27 -6.18
CA HIS A 130 1.46 3.72 -7.18
C HIS A 130 1.41 2.20 -7.06
N TYR A 131 0.22 1.62 -7.02
CA TYR A 131 0.01 0.19 -6.86
C TYR A 131 -1.32 -0.26 -7.46
N GLN A 132 -1.50 -1.57 -7.59
CA GLN A 132 -2.79 -2.21 -7.81
C GLN A 132 -3.01 -3.25 -6.71
N ALA A 133 -4.11 -3.13 -5.97
CA ALA A 133 -4.50 -4.09 -4.95
C ALA A 133 -5.47 -5.12 -5.52
N CYS A 134 -5.26 -6.37 -5.12
CA CYS A 134 -6.11 -7.50 -5.49
C CYS A 134 -6.50 -8.29 -4.24
N ASP A 135 -7.70 -8.84 -4.23
CA ASP A 135 -8.13 -9.87 -3.30
C ASP A 135 -7.98 -11.27 -3.93
N ALA A 136 -8.59 -12.28 -3.34
CA ALA A 136 -8.51 -13.66 -3.85
C ALA A 136 -9.28 -13.87 -5.18
N SER A 137 -10.09 -12.92 -5.62
CA SER A 137 -11.01 -13.06 -6.75
C SER A 137 -10.90 -11.96 -7.80
N SER A 138 -10.44 -10.77 -7.44
CA SER A 138 -10.45 -9.60 -8.31
C SER A 138 -9.40 -8.57 -7.93
N CYS A 139 -9.06 -7.71 -8.88
CA CYS A 139 -8.19 -6.56 -8.65
C CYS A 139 -8.99 -5.26 -8.70
N LEU A 140 -8.68 -4.36 -7.77
CA LEU A 140 -9.20 -2.99 -7.78
C LEU A 140 -8.51 -2.17 -8.88
N PRO A 141 -9.08 -1.04 -9.29
CA PRO A 141 -8.38 -0.11 -10.17
C PRO A 141 -7.02 0.32 -9.55
N PRO A 142 -5.99 0.57 -10.37
CA PRO A 142 -4.74 1.12 -9.88
C PRO A 142 -4.96 2.42 -9.12
N HIS A 143 -4.23 2.61 -8.03
CA HIS A 143 -4.33 3.78 -7.17
C HIS A 143 -2.95 4.31 -6.79
N THR A 144 -2.88 5.57 -6.36
CA THR A 144 -1.67 6.19 -5.84
C THR A 144 -1.97 6.87 -4.52
N ILE A 145 -1.37 6.40 -3.42
CA ILE A 145 -1.48 7.06 -2.13
C ILE A 145 -0.37 8.10 -1.96
N PRO A 146 -0.67 9.26 -1.36
CA PRO A 146 0.33 10.27 -1.10
C PRO A 146 1.30 9.81 -0.02
N VAL A 147 2.56 10.22 -0.16
CA VAL A 147 3.64 10.07 0.81
C VAL A 147 4.14 11.46 1.16
N SER A 148 4.26 11.77 2.45
CA SER A 148 4.80 13.06 2.90
C SER A 148 5.55 12.85 4.20
N VAL A 149 6.82 13.29 4.25
CA VAL A 149 7.69 13.22 5.44
C VAL A 149 8.43 14.54 5.59
N ASN A 150 8.34 15.14 6.78
CA ASN A 150 9.15 16.30 7.14
C ASN A 150 10.58 15.83 7.49
N VAL A 151 11.58 16.38 6.81
CA VAL A 151 13.00 16.06 7.01
C VAL A 151 13.68 17.26 7.60
N VAL A 152 14.18 17.14 8.82
CA VAL A 152 14.95 18.20 9.51
C VAL A 152 16.43 17.81 9.47
N ALA A 153 17.21 18.51 8.66
CA ALA A 153 18.65 18.32 8.51
C ALA A 153 19.43 19.32 9.37
N GLN A 154 20.23 18.83 10.32
CA GLN A 154 20.98 19.63 11.30
C GLN A 154 22.50 19.47 11.17
#